data_6e0c946df600bc9e306b6907454bbaa6
#
_entry.id   6e0c946df600bc9e306b6907454bbaa6
#
_cell.length_a   1.000
_cell.length_b   1.000
_cell.length_c   1.000
_cell.angle_alpha   90.00
_cell.angle_beta   90.00
_cell.angle_gamma   90.00
#
_symmetry.space_group_name_H-M   'P 1'
#
loop_
_entity.id
_entity.type
_entity.pdbx_description
1 polymer ?
#
loop_
_entity_poly.entity_id
_entity_poly.type
_entity_poly.pdbx_seq_one_letter_code
_entity_poly.pdbx_strand_id
1 'polypeptide(L)' 'IKRQTEVNKNRKSRYKIALKKMKKLIDSKKKKEALSYLPKLNSELMKIAKTGVIKKGNATRNVSKITRKINSL' A
#
# COMPACT_ATOMS: atom_id res chain seq x y z
N ILE A 1 17.19 4.47 20.04
CA ILE A 1 17.10 3.17 19.39
C ILE A 1 15.69 2.60 19.52
N LYS A 2 15.08 2.70 20.70
CA LYS A 2 13.69 2.30 20.90
C LYS A 2 12.73 3.09 20.01
N ARG A 3 12.98 4.38 19.78
CA ARG A 3 12.18 5.24 18.91
C ARG A 3 12.18 4.75 17.47
N GLN A 4 13.34 4.33 16.95
CA GLN A 4 13.44 3.83 15.58
C GLN A 4 12.64 2.55 15.39
N THR A 5 12.65 1.65 16.36
CA THR A 5 11.87 0.41 16.30
C THR A 5 10.38 0.69 16.29
N GLU A 6 9.92 1.63 17.12
CA GLU A 6 8.51 2.03 17.16
C GLU A 6 8.07 2.70 15.87
N VAL A 7 8.89 3.60 15.32
CA VAL A 7 8.60 4.27 14.05
C VAL A 7 8.52 3.25 12.91
N ASN A 8 9.45 2.29 12.87
CA ASN A 8 9.44 1.23 11.85
C ASN A 8 8.20 0.33 11.99
N LYS A 9 7.82 0.02 13.22
CA LYS A 9 6.62 -0.77 13.50
C LYS A 9 5.37 -0.04 13.00
N ASN A 10 5.27 1.27 13.27
CA ASN A 10 4.15 2.10 12.82
C ASN A 10 4.10 2.17 11.28
N ARG A 11 5.24 2.29 10.62
CA ARG A 11 5.31 2.31 9.16
C ARG A 11 4.86 0.99 8.55
N LYS A 12 5.28 -0.13 9.12
CA LYS A 12 4.83 -1.46 8.69
C LYS A 12 3.32 -1.62 8.88
N SER A 13 2.79 -1.14 9.99
CA SER A 13 1.35 -1.16 10.26
C SER A 13 0.58 -0.35 9.24
N ARG A 14 1.06 0.86 8.91
CA ARG A 14 0.45 1.71 7.88
C ARG A 14 0.45 1.03 6.51
N TYR A 15 1.54 0.37 6.17
CA TYR A 15 1.65 -0.38 4.93
C TYR A 15 0.59 -1.48 4.85
N LYS A 16 0.46 -2.27 5.91
CA LYS A 16 -0.55 -3.34 5.99
C LYS A 16 -1.97 -2.78 5.92
N ILE A 17 -2.23 -1.69 6.64
CA ILE A 17 -3.56 -1.06 6.65
C ILE A 17 -3.92 -0.54 5.26
N ALA A 18 -2.97 0.11 4.58
CA ALA A 18 -3.19 0.62 3.23
C ALA A 18 -3.52 -0.51 2.25
N LEU A 19 -2.77 -1.61 2.31
CA LEU A 19 -3.04 -2.78 1.47
C LEU A 19 -4.39 -3.41 1.79
N LYS A 20 -4.74 -3.51 3.07
CA LYS A 20 -6.03 -4.04 3.51
C LYS A 20 -7.20 -3.21 3.00
N LYS A 21 -7.08 -1.89 3.10
CA LYS A 21 -8.11 -0.97 2.59
C LYS A 21 -8.34 -1.16 1.10
N MET A 22 -7.26 -1.23 0.33
CA MET A 22 -7.35 -1.43 -1.11
C MET A 22 -7.96 -2.79 -1.43
N LYS A 23 -7.53 -3.84 -0.74
CA LYS A 23 -8.09 -5.18 -0.92
C LYS A 23 -9.60 -5.20 -0.65
N LYS A 24 -10.04 -4.50 0.39
CA LYS A 24 -11.46 -4.38 0.72
C LYS A 24 -12.25 -3.71 -0.38
N LEU A 25 -11.71 -2.65 -0.97
CA LEU A 25 -12.33 -1.97 -2.11
C LEU A 25 -12.43 -2.88 -3.32
N ILE A 26 -11.40 -3.66 -3.59
CA ILE A 26 -11.37 -4.62 -4.69
C ILE A 26 -12.38 -5.74 -4.46
N ASP A 27 -12.42 -6.29 -3.25
CA ASP A 27 -13.35 -7.37 -2.89
C ASP A 27 -14.80 -6.91 -2.98
N SER A 28 -15.07 -5.65 -2.69
CA SER A 28 -16.40 -5.04 -2.81
C SER A 28 -16.73 -4.62 -4.24
N LYS A 29 -15.82 -4.85 -5.18
CA LYS A 29 -15.95 -4.48 -6.60
C LYS A 29 -16.20 -2.99 -6.82
N LYS A 30 -15.65 -2.16 -5.95
CA LYS A 30 -15.78 -0.70 -6.03
C LYS A 30 -14.64 -0.13 -6.87
N LYS A 31 -14.69 -0.34 -8.18
CA LYS A 31 -13.63 0.08 -9.10
C LYS A 31 -13.34 1.57 -9.02
N LYS A 32 -14.37 2.41 -9.00
CA LYS A 32 -14.23 3.86 -8.92
C LYS A 32 -13.46 4.29 -7.67
N GLU A 33 -13.84 3.76 -6.52
CA GLU A 33 -13.19 4.08 -5.24
C GLU A 33 -11.77 3.54 -5.21
N ALA A 34 -11.54 2.34 -5.72
CA ALA A 34 -10.21 1.74 -5.81
C ALA A 34 -9.30 2.58 -6.69
N LEU A 35 -9.77 3.03 -7.84
CA LEU A 35 -8.99 3.90 -8.73
C LEU A 35 -8.69 5.25 -8.08
N SER A 36 -9.64 5.79 -7.33
CA SER A 36 -9.45 7.05 -6.62
C SER A 36 -8.42 6.92 -5.51
N TYR A 37 -8.39 5.77 -4.83
CA TYR A 37 -7.45 5.51 -3.76
C TYR A 37 -6.05 5.13 -4.26
N LEU A 38 -5.96 4.61 -5.47
CA LEU A 38 -4.69 4.09 -6.03
C LEU A 38 -3.53 5.10 -5.97
N PRO A 39 -3.70 6.38 -6.37
CA PRO A 39 -2.61 7.35 -6.26
C PRO A 39 -2.14 7.57 -4.82
N LYS A 40 -3.05 7.62 -3.88
CA LYS A 40 -2.73 7.76 -2.45
C LYS A 40 -1.98 6.55 -1.94
N LEU A 41 -2.45 5.35 -2.31
CA LEU A 41 -1.80 4.10 -1.92
C LEU A 41 -0.37 4.05 -2.47
N ASN A 42 -0.19 4.35 -3.75
CA ASN A 42 1.12 4.39 -4.38
C ASN A 42 2.07 5.35 -3.64
N SER A 43 1.59 6.55 -3.33
CA SER A 43 2.36 7.55 -2.61
C SER A 43 2.77 7.06 -1.23
N GLU A 44 1.84 6.46 -0.47
CA GLU A 44 2.12 5.93 0.86
C GLU A 44 3.13 4.79 0.83
N LEU A 45 2.95 3.83 -0.09
CA LEU A 45 3.86 2.71 -0.24
C LEU A 45 5.27 3.17 -0.61
N MET A 46 5.38 4.14 -1.51
CA MET A 46 6.67 4.69 -1.92
C MET A 46 7.36 5.46 -0.78
N LYS A 47 6.60 6.21 0.02
CA LYS A 47 7.14 6.89 1.18
C LYS A 47 7.72 5.90 2.19
N ILE A 48 7.01 4.83 2.46
CA ILE A 48 7.46 3.78 3.37
C ILE A 48 8.68 3.06 2.81
N ALA A 49 8.68 2.76 1.52
CA ALA A 49 9.81 2.12 0.85
C ALA A 49 11.07 2.99 0.89
N LYS A 50 10.90 4.31 0.77
CA LYS A 50 12.01 5.27 0.84
C LYS A 50 12.75 5.22 2.19
N THR A 51 12.05 4.87 3.26
CA THR A 51 12.64 4.80 4.60
C THR A 51 13.41 3.51 4.83
N GLY A 52 13.38 2.57 3.90
CA GLY A 52 14.08 1.30 4.00
C GLY A 52 13.37 0.24 4.84
N VAL A 53 12.19 0.54 5.36
CA VAL A 53 11.39 -0.42 6.14
C VAL A 53 10.90 -1.56 5.25
N ILE A 54 10.60 -1.24 4.00
CA ILE A 54 10.14 -2.20 2.99
C ILE A 54 10.99 -2.03 1.74
N LYS A 55 11.31 -3.14 1.08
CA LYS A 55 12.07 -3.08 -0.17
C LYS A 55 11.25 -2.39 -1.26
N LYS A 56 11.88 -1.47 -1.96
CA LYS A 56 11.27 -0.71 -3.05
C LYS A 56 10.64 -1.63 -4.10
N GLY A 57 11.31 -2.74 -4.42
CA GLY A 57 10.79 -3.73 -5.35
C GLY A 57 9.48 -4.35 -4.90
N ASN A 58 9.33 -4.62 -3.60
CA ASN A 58 8.10 -5.17 -3.05
C ASN A 58 6.95 -4.18 -3.17
N ALA A 59 7.20 -2.90 -2.88
CA ALA A 59 6.19 -1.85 -2.99
C ALA A 59 5.70 -1.72 -4.44
N THR A 60 6.62 -1.66 -5.39
CA THR A 60 6.30 -1.57 -6.81
C THR A 60 5.51 -2.79 -7.29
N ARG A 61 5.91 -3.98 -6.85
CA ARG A 61 5.23 -5.23 -7.22
C ARG A 61 3.80 -5.25 -6.69
N ASN A 62 3.60 -4.82 -5.44
CA ASN A 62 2.28 -4.76 -4.84
C ASN A 62 1.36 -3.78 -5.58
N VAL A 63 1.88 -2.61 -5.95
CA VAL A 63 1.13 -1.63 -6.72
C VAL A 63 0.72 -2.20 -8.08
N SER A 64 1.63 -2.90 -8.75
CA SER A 64 1.34 -3.54 -10.04
C SER A 64 0.24 -4.59 -9.91
N LYS A 65 0.31 -5.44 -8.89
CA LYS A 65 -0.73 -6.46 -8.63
C LYS A 65 -2.09 -5.82 -8.37
N ILE A 66 -2.11 -4.78 -7.57
CA ILE A 66 -3.34 -4.07 -7.22
C ILE A 66 -3.94 -3.43 -8.47
N THR A 67 -3.12 -2.78 -9.28
CA THR A 67 -3.57 -2.16 -10.53
C THR A 67 -4.21 -3.18 -11.46
N ARG A 68 -3.61 -4.35 -11.61
CA ARG A 68 -4.17 -5.44 -12.41
C ARG A 68 -5.53 -5.89 -11.88
N LYS A 69 -5.64 -6.07 -10.57
CA LYS A 69 -6.90 -6.48 -9.94
C LYS A 69 -7.99 -5.45 -10.16
N ILE A 70 -7.67 -4.16 -10.04
CA ILE A 70 -8.62 -3.07 -10.29
C ILE A 70 -9.08 -3.09 -11.74
N ASN A 71 -8.17 -3.27 -12.68
CA ASN A 71 -8.51 -3.32 -14.11
C ASN A 71 -9.36 -4.54 -14.47
N SER A 72 -9.30 -5.60 -13.65
CA SER A 72 -10.14 -6.79 -13.85
C SER A 72 -11.56 -6.65 -13.32
N LEU A 73 -11.81 -5.60 -12.56
CA LEU A 73 -13.17 -5.35 -12.02
C LEU A 73 -14.13 -4.81 -13.12
#